data_6ed75f0b85013a4960d9b4db54b362dc
#
_entry.id   6ed75f0b85013a4960d9b4db54b362dc
#
_cell.length_a   1.000
_cell.length_b   1.000
_cell.length_c   1.000
_cell.angle_alpha   90.00
_cell.angle_beta   90.00
_cell.angle_gamma   90.00
#
_symmetry.space_group_name_H-M   'P 1'
#
loop_
_entity.id
_entity.type
_entity.pdbx_description
1 polymer ?
#
loop_
_entity_poly.entity_id
_entity_poly.type
_entity_poly.pdbx_seq_one_letter_code
_entity_poly.pdbx_strand_id
1 'polypeptide(L)'
;MSKFFIEADYENSIIELFQNDLGYEYVYGPDIERDFYCPLYEDVLLESLYRLNRGLPDDAIQEALYKLKTFENGELVQKNAIFMDYLQNGIPVRFFVGGKEHSTIVYLVDYKNFENNSFIVANQWTFIENSNKRPDIIL
;
A
#
# COMPACT_ATOMS: atom_id res chain seq x y z
N MET A 1 11.76 18.69 -36.57
CA MET A 1 12.37 19.04 -35.27
C MET A 1 12.31 17.84 -34.33
N SER A 2 13.45 17.40 -33.87
CA SER A 2 13.48 16.36 -32.81
C SER A 2 13.03 16.99 -31.50
N LYS A 3 12.01 16.44 -30.88
CA LYS A 3 11.59 16.80 -29.54
C LYS A 3 12.45 16.05 -28.54
N PHE A 4 13.15 16.75 -27.68
CA PHE A 4 13.92 16.12 -26.61
C PHE A 4 12.96 15.76 -25.48
N PHE A 5 12.96 14.49 -25.07
CA PHE A 5 12.26 14.05 -23.87
C PHE A 5 13.11 14.36 -22.66
N ILE A 6 12.52 15.06 -21.70
CA ILE A 6 13.08 15.26 -20.38
C ILE A 6 12.46 14.27 -19.40
N GLU A 7 13.04 14.14 -18.22
CA GLU A 7 12.56 13.23 -17.16
C GLU A 7 11.07 13.39 -16.86
N ALA A 8 10.60 14.64 -16.77
CA ALA A 8 9.19 14.94 -16.54
C ALA A 8 8.26 14.40 -17.65
N ASP A 9 8.72 14.37 -18.90
CA ASP A 9 7.93 13.81 -20.01
C ASP A 9 7.77 12.29 -19.86
N TYR A 10 8.81 11.58 -19.44
CA TYR A 10 8.75 10.15 -19.16
C TYR A 10 7.83 9.85 -17.98
N GLU A 11 7.95 10.60 -16.89
CA GLU A 11 7.08 10.46 -15.72
C GLU A 11 5.61 10.64 -16.10
N ASN A 12 5.28 11.71 -16.82
CA ASN A 12 3.92 11.98 -17.27
C ASN A 12 3.40 10.90 -18.21
N SER A 13 4.24 10.39 -19.11
CA SER A 13 3.86 9.32 -20.05
C SER A 13 3.49 8.03 -19.30
N ILE A 14 4.23 7.67 -18.27
CA ILE A 14 3.96 6.49 -17.44
C ILE A 14 2.66 6.69 -16.65
N ILE A 15 2.46 7.86 -16.05
CA ILE A 15 1.23 8.18 -15.33
C ILE A 15 0.00 8.09 -16.25
N GLU A 16 0.09 8.65 -17.46
CA GLU A 16 -0.98 8.55 -18.46
C GLU A 16 -1.29 7.10 -18.83
N LEU A 17 -0.28 6.25 -18.97
CA LEU A 17 -0.46 4.83 -19.23
C LEU A 17 -1.28 4.16 -18.12
N PHE A 18 -0.92 4.40 -16.86
CA PHE A 18 -1.66 3.83 -15.73
C PHE A 18 -3.09 4.35 -15.64
N GLN A 19 -3.31 5.65 -15.86
CA GLN A 19 -4.65 6.24 -15.80
C GLN A 19 -5.54 5.80 -16.98
N ASN A 20 -5.06 5.96 -18.20
CA ASN A 20 -5.88 5.83 -19.40
C ASN A 20 -6.01 4.38 -19.86
N ASP A 21 -4.94 3.61 -19.83
CA ASP A 21 -4.94 2.24 -20.33
C ASP A 21 -5.26 1.22 -19.24
N LEU A 22 -4.81 1.46 -18.01
CA LEU A 22 -4.97 0.53 -16.89
C LEU A 22 -6.03 0.95 -15.86
N GLY A 23 -6.57 2.16 -15.97
CA GLY A 23 -7.67 2.63 -15.11
C GLY A 23 -7.27 2.95 -13.68
N TYR A 24 -6.01 3.25 -13.42
CA TYR A 24 -5.54 3.67 -12.10
C TYR A 24 -6.01 5.09 -11.77
N GLU A 25 -6.30 5.35 -10.50
CA GLU A 25 -6.47 6.69 -9.99
C GLU A 25 -5.09 7.35 -9.86
N TYR A 26 -4.97 8.58 -10.34
CA TYR A 26 -3.73 9.36 -10.18
C TYR A 26 -3.81 10.29 -8.98
N VAL A 27 -2.74 10.29 -8.19
CA VAL A 27 -2.58 11.15 -7.03
C VAL A 27 -1.22 11.86 -7.13
N TYR A 28 -1.24 13.19 -7.00
CA TYR A 28 -0.01 13.97 -6.88
C TYR A 28 0.49 13.89 -5.43
N GLY A 29 1.62 13.23 -5.23
CA GLY A 29 2.12 12.93 -3.89
C GLY A 29 2.26 14.14 -2.96
N PRO A 30 2.82 15.28 -3.44
CA PRO A 30 2.95 16.48 -2.59
C PRO A 30 1.64 17.10 -2.10
N ASP A 31 0.51 16.81 -2.76
CA ASP A 31 -0.81 17.30 -2.35
C ASP A 31 -1.41 16.48 -1.21
N ILE A 32 -0.83 15.33 -0.89
CA ILE A 32 -1.34 14.44 0.15
C ILE A 32 -0.75 14.83 1.50
N GLU A 33 -1.62 15.19 2.42
CA GLU A 33 -1.23 15.43 3.81
C GLU A 33 -1.05 14.08 4.52
N ARG A 34 0.18 13.78 4.92
CA ARG A 34 0.53 12.53 5.57
C ARG A 34 1.82 12.64 6.36
N ASP A 35 2.06 11.67 7.23
CA ASP A 35 3.33 11.53 7.94
C ASP A 35 4.42 11.01 6.99
N PHE A 36 5.44 11.81 6.74
CA PHE A 36 6.55 11.43 5.86
C PHE A 36 7.45 10.33 6.45
N TYR A 37 7.39 10.09 7.74
CA TYR A 37 8.09 8.96 8.36
C TYR A 37 7.39 7.62 8.09
N CYS A 38 6.14 7.65 7.64
CA CYS A 38 5.40 6.47 7.21
C CYS A 38 5.33 6.47 5.67
N PRO A 39 5.99 5.51 4.98
CA PRO A 39 5.95 5.46 3.53
C PRO A 39 4.60 5.02 2.96
N LEU A 40 3.74 4.43 3.80
CA LEU A 40 2.44 3.93 3.39
C LEU A 40 1.40 5.05 3.26
N TYR A 41 0.51 4.90 2.29
CA TYR A 41 -0.69 5.75 2.21
C TYR A 41 -1.76 5.17 3.14
N GLU A 42 -1.61 5.47 4.42
CA GLU A 42 -2.30 4.80 5.53
C GLU A 42 -3.82 4.92 5.44
N ASP A 43 -4.33 6.09 5.09
CA ASP A 43 -5.79 6.34 5.03
C ASP A 43 -6.46 5.45 3.98
N VAL A 44 -5.88 5.38 2.79
CA VAL A 44 -6.39 4.54 1.69
C VAL A 44 -6.20 3.05 2.01
N LEU A 45 -5.06 2.70 2.59
CA LEU A 45 -4.79 1.33 3.01
C LEU A 45 -5.82 0.85 4.04
N LEU A 46 -6.09 1.64 5.05
CA LEU A 46 -7.03 1.30 6.12
C LEU A 46 -8.45 1.16 5.57
N GLU A 47 -8.89 2.09 4.73
CA GLU A 47 -10.18 2.00 4.04
C GLU A 47 -10.29 0.71 3.22
N SER A 48 -9.24 0.36 2.49
CA SER A 48 -9.20 -0.85 1.68
C SER A 48 -9.23 -2.11 2.52
N LEU A 49 -8.53 -2.13 3.66
CA LEU A 49 -8.56 -3.26 4.59
C LEU A 49 -9.99 -3.52 5.10
N TYR A 50 -10.72 -2.48 5.48
CA TYR A 50 -12.11 -2.61 5.90
C TYR A 50 -13.01 -3.09 4.77
N ARG A 51 -12.82 -2.56 3.57
CA ARG A 51 -13.64 -2.93 2.41
C ARG A 51 -13.42 -4.37 1.98
N LEU A 52 -12.17 -4.83 1.93
CA LEU A 52 -11.82 -6.17 1.48
C LEU A 52 -12.09 -7.25 2.52
N ASN A 53 -12.20 -6.88 3.79
CA ASN A 53 -12.33 -7.81 4.92
C ASN A 53 -13.59 -7.54 5.72
N ARG A 54 -14.72 -7.44 5.04
CA ARG A 54 -16.01 -7.19 5.69
C ARG A 54 -16.34 -8.27 6.70
N GLY A 55 -16.87 -7.85 7.84
CA GLY A 55 -17.28 -8.75 8.91
C GLY A 55 -16.18 -9.05 9.93
N LEU A 56 -14.95 -8.62 9.70
CA LEU A 56 -13.90 -8.73 10.71
C LEU A 56 -13.98 -7.56 11.70
N PRO A 57 -13.68 -7.81 12.99
CA PRO A 57 -13.67 -6.75 13.99
C PRO A 57 -12.50 -5.77 13.77
N ASP A 58 -12.65 -4.56 14.29
CA ASP A 58 -11.62 -3.51 14.20
C ASP A 58 -10.27 -3.97 14.72
N ASP A 59 -10.24 -4.74 15.79
CA ASP A 59 -8.99 -5.25 16.38
C ASP A 59 -8.19 -6.11 15.39
N ALA A 60 -8.86 -6.89 14.56
CA ALA A 60 -8.20 -7.70 13.52
C ALA A 60 -7.58 -6.79 12.44
N ILE A 61 -8.29 -5.77 12.01
CA ILE A 61 -7.80 -4.80 11.01
C ILE A 61 -6.62 -4.00 11.56
N GLN A 62 -6.70 -3.53 12.80
CA GLN A 62 -5.62 -2.78 13.43
C GLN A 62 -4.37 -3.64 13.64
N GLU A 63 -4.54 -4.90 13.98
CA GLU A 63 -3.40 -5.84 14.11
C GLU A 63 -2.72 -6.08 12.75
N ALA A 64 -3.50 -6.19 11.68
CA ALA A 64 -2.95 -6.31 10.33
C ALA A 64 -2.16 -5.05 9.94
N LEU A 65 -2.70 -3.87 10.21
CA LEU A 65 -2.01 -2.60 9.96
C LEU A 65 -0.70 -2.52 10.75
N TYR A 66 -0.73 -2.90 12.02
CA TYR A 66 0.46 -2.95 12.87
C TYR A 66 1.54 -3.85 12.27
N LYS A 67 1.18 -5.04 11.80
CA LYS A 67 2.12 -5.97 11.16
C LYS A 67 2.71 -5.43 9.87
N LEU A 68 1.94 -4.67 9.09
CA LEU A 68 2.44 -4.02 7.88
C LEU A 68 3.43 -2.89 8.18
N LYS A 69 3.30 -2.26 9.32
CA LYS A 69 4.17 -1.14 9.75
C LYS A 69 5.39 -1.60 10.53
N THR A 70 5.37 -2.82 11.07
CA THR A 70 6.39 -3.30 12.01
C THR A 70 6.92 -4.66 11.61
N PHE A 71 8.14 -4.68 11.06
CA PHE A 71 8.92 -5.89 10.79
C PHE A 71 10.05 -5.94 11.81
N GLU A 72 9.81 -6.64 12.92
CA GLU A 72 10.68 -6.54 14.11
C GLU A 72 12.03 -7.21 13.95
N ASN A 73 12.13 -8.33 13.23
CA ASN A 73 13.34 -9.13 13.16
C ASN A 73 13.69 -9.54 11.75
N GLY A 74 14.97 -9.59 11.45
CA GLY A 74 15.49 -10.13 10.21
C GLY A 74 16.14 -9.09 9.31
N GLU A 75 16.86 -9.60 8.32
CA GLU A 75 17.46 -8.78 7.28
C GLU A 75 16.40 -8.31 6.27
N LEU A 76 16.77 -7.33 5.44
CA LEU A 76 15.87 -6.76 4.43
C LEU A 76 15.26 -7.83 3.51
N VAL A 77 16.04 -8.83 3.10
CA VAL A 77 15.57 -9.94 2.26
C VAL A 77 14.48 -10.73 2.96
N GLN A 78 14.63 -10.99 4.25
CA GLN A 78 13.64 -11.71 5.05
C GLN A 78 12.35 -10.89 5.24
N LYS A 79 12.48 -9.59 5.49
CA LYS A 79 11.35 -8.66 5.61
C LYS A 79 10.57 -8.56 4.30
N ASN A 80 11.27 -8.48 3.18
CA ASN A 80 10.64 -8.48 1.86
C ASN A 80 9.90 -9.78 1.57
N ALA A 81 10.45 -10.92 1.97
CA ALA A 81 9.78 -12.21 1.81
C ALA A 81 8.48 -12.28 2.62
N ILE A 82 8.48 -11.77 3.84
CA ILE A 82 7.28 -11.68 4.69
C ILE A 82 6.24 -10.76 4.04
N PHE A 83 6.66 -9.60 3.55
CA PHE A 83 5.76 -8.66 2.89
C PHE A 83 5.14 -9.26 1.62
N MET A 84 5.92 -9.96 0.80
CA MET A 84 5.41 -10.64 -0.38
C MET A 84 4.41 -11.75 -0.02
N ASP A 85 4.65 -12.48 1.06
CA ASP A 85 3.70 -13.48 1.57
C ASP A 85 2.38 -12.81 2.01
N TYR A 86 2.46 -11.67 2.70
CA TYR A 86 1.26 -10.90 3.07
C TYR A 86 0.45 -10.46 1.85
N LEU A 87 1.12 -9.99 0.80
CA LEU A 87 0.44 -9.60 -0.43
C LEU A 87 -0.25 -10.77 -1.12
N GLN A 88 0.37 -11.94 -1.13
CA GLN A 88 -0.14 -13.13 -1.82
C GLN A 88 -1.21 -13.87 -1.03
N ASN A 89 -1.01 -14.03 0.27
CA ASN A 89 -1.80 -14.94 1.10
C ASN A 89 -2.58 -14.25 2.22
N GLY A 90 -2.40 -12.95 2.39
CA GLY A 90 -2.97 -12.19 3.50
C GLY A 90 -2.14 -12.26 4.76
N ILE A 91 -2.57 -11.51 5.76
CA ILE A 91 -1.87 -11.37 7.04
C ILE A 91 -2.60 -12.19 8.09
N PRO A 92 -1.95 -13.21 8.68
CA PRO A 92 -2.53 -13.93 9.82
C PRO A 92 -2.54 -13.01 11.05
N VAL A 93 -3.69 -12.87 11.67
CA VAL A 93 -3.88 -12.04 12.85
C VAL A 93 -4.60 -12.80 13.96
N ARG A 94 -4.36 -12.38 15.20
CA ARG A 94 -5.05 -12.85 16.39
C ARG A 94 -5.79 -11.69 17.04
N PHE A 95 -6.97 -11.96 17.52
CA PHE A 95 -7.79 -10.96 18.22
C PHE A 95 -8.67 -11.64 19.26
N PHE A 96 -9.21 -10.86 20.17
CA PHE A 96 -10.05 -11.38 21.26
C PHE A 96 -11.49 -10.89 21.12
N VAL A 97 -12.44 -11.81 21.26
CA VAL A 97 -13.87 -11.52 21.32
C VAL A 97 -14.45 -12.20 22.56
N GLY A 98 -14.99 -11.44 23.47
CA GLY A 98 -15.56 -11.97 24.71
C GLY A 98 -14.56 -12.75 25.55
N GLY A 99 -13.30 -12.34 25.58
CA GLY A 99 -12.21 -12.99 26.30
C GLY A 99 -11.64 -14.24 25.65
N LYS A 100 -12.14 -14.63 24.46
CA LYS A 100 -11.62 -15.76 23.68
C LYS A 100 -10.74 -15.27 22.56
N GLU A 101 -9.61 -15.99 22.35
CA GLU A 101 -8.72 -15.76 21.24
C GLU A 101 -9.27 -16.34 19.95
N HIS A 102 -9.25 -15.55 18.89
CA HIS A 102 -9.61 -15.95 17.55
C HIS A 102 -8.44 -15.67 16.60
N SER A 103 -8.37 -16.46 15.54
CA SER A 103 -7.39 -16.26 14.47
C SER A 103 -8.11 -16.12 13.14
N THR A 104 -7.63 -15.24 12.30
CA THR A 104 -8.15 -15.07 10.93
C THR A 104 -7.05 -14.56 10.02
N ILE A 105 -7.38 -14.42 8.73
CA ILE A 105 -6.49 -13.85 7.74
C ILE A 105 -7.11 -12.55 7.24
N VAL A 106 -6.33 -11.48 7.25
CA VAL A 106 -6.71 -10.17 6.68
C VAL A 106 -6.10 -10.06 5.29
N TYR A 107 -6.93 -9.96 4.26
CA TYR A 107 -6.47 -9.89 2.87
C TYR A 107 -6.16 -8.46 2.47
N LEU A 108 -5.03 -8.30 1.75
CA LEU A 108 -4.59 -7.01 1.19
C LEU A 108 -5.07 -6.80 -0.25
N VAL A 109 -5.30 -7.90 -0.97
CA VAL A 109 -5.70 -7.88 -2.38
C VAL A 109 -6.80 -8.90 -2.60
N ASP A 110 -7.81 -8.51 -3.36
CA ASP A 110 -8.84 -9.44 -3.83
C ASP A 110 -8.44 -9.95 -5.22
N TYR A 111 -7.99 -11.19 -5.28
CA TYR A 111 -7.57 -11.85 -6.53
C TYR A 111 -8.74 -12.46 -7.30
N LYS A 112 -9.91 -12.55 -6.70
CA LYS A 112 -11.11 -13.10 -7.35
C LYS A 112 -11.91 -12.01 -8.08
N ASN A 113 -12.10 -10.88 -7.43
CA ASN A 113 -12.83 -9.73 -7.97
C ASN A 113 -11.91 -8.51 -7.92
N PHE A 114 -11.14 -8.30 -8.98
CA PHE A 114 -10.15 -7.23 -9.06
C PHE A 114 -10.76 -5.83 -8.88
N GLU A 115 -12.00 -5.63 -9.25
CA GLU A 115 -12.72 -4.36 -9.10
C GLU A 115 -12.92 -3.94 -7.62
N ASN A 116 -12.77 -4.85 -6.67
CA ASN A 116 -12.82 -4.53 -5.24
C ASN A 116 -11.54 -3.86 -4.74
N ASN A 117 -10.45 -3.93 -5.51
CA ASN A 117 -9.19 -3.30 -5.15
C ASN A 117 -9.16 -1.83 -5.55
N SER A 118 -8.34 -1.05 -4.86
CA SER A 118 -8.01 0.32 -5.27
C SER A 118 -6.65 0.33 -5.95
N PHE A 119 -6.62 0.78 -7.20
CA PHE A 119 -5.39 0.89 -7.97
C PHE A 119 -5.03 2.37 -8.10
N ILE A 120 -3.96 2.77 -7.46
CA ILE A 120 -3.51 4.16 -7.40
C ILE A 120 -2.10 4.26 -7.92
N VAL A 121 -1.84 5.24 -8.77
CA VAL A 121 -0.50 5.65 -9.16
C VAL A 121 -0.23 7.03 -8.56
N ALA A 122 0.85 7.16 -7.83
CA ALA A 122 1.29 8.42 -7.24
C ALA A 122 2.68 8.78 -7.74
N ASN A 123 2.97 10.07 -7.81
CA ASN A 123 4.30 10.56 -8.13
C ASN A 123 4.86 11.43 -7.01
N GLN A 124 6.17 11.64 -7.03
CA GLN A 124 6.88 12.51 -6.10
C GLN A 124 6.52 12.20 -4.63
N TRP A 125 6.59 10.92 -4.28
CA TRP A 125 6.19 10.42 -2.97
C TRP A 125 7.35 10.50 -1.99
N THR A 126 7.35 11.53 -1.15
CA THR A 126 8.41 11.74 -0.16
C THR A 126 8.24 10.85 1.06
N PHE A 127 9.31 10.23 1.50
CA PHE A 127 9.38 9.61 2.81
C PHE A 127 10.74 9.88 3.47
N ILE A 128 10.77 9.86 4.80
CA ILE A 128 11.95 10.15 5.60
C ILE A 128 12.35 8.90 6.37
N GLU A 129 13.53 8.40 6.06
CA GLU A 129 14.22 7.40 6.86
C GLU A 129 15.58 7.97 7.16
N ASN A 130 16.55 7.93 7.38
CA ASN A 130 17.82 8.64 7.64
C ASN A 130 18.01 9.93 6.81
N SER A 131 17.37 10.00 5.65
CA SER A 131 17.37 11.17 4.76
C SER A 131 16.05 11.19 3.98
N ASN A 132 15.74 12.35 3.40
CA ASN A 132 14.58 12.48 2.52
C ASN A 132 14.79 11.64 1.26
N LYS A 133 13.81 10.81 0.94
CA LYS A 133 13.74 10.04 -0.30
C LYS A 133 12.43 10.37 -0.99
N ARG A 134 12.49 10.48 -2.31
CA ARG A 134 11.32 10.84 -3.10
C ARG A 134 11.30 10.04 -4.40
N PRO A 135 10.74 8.82 -4.38
CA PRO A 135 10.49 8.09 -5.61
C PRO A 135 9.66 8.89 -6.60
N ASP A 136 9.98 8.80 -7.88
CA ASP A 136 9.25 9.53 -8.92
C ASP A 136 7.86 8.99 -9.11
N ILE A 137 7.71 7.66 -9.14
CA ILE A 137 6.42 6.98 -9.32
C ILE A 137 6.34 5.80 -8.37
N ILE A 138 5.18 5.65 -7.72
CA ILE A 138 4.83 4.47 -6.92
C ILE A 138 3.43 3.97 -7.27
N LEU A 139 3.18 2.69 -7.02
CA LEU A 139 1.88 2.03 -7.20
C LEU A 139 1.37 1.50 -5.87
#